data_91c45357de15b5082b64107264fd87e1
#
_entry.id   91c45357de15b5082b64107264fd87e1
#
_cell.length_a   1.000
_cell.length_b   1.000
_cell.length_c   1.000
_cell.angle_alpha   90.00
_cell.angle_beta   90.00
_cell.angle_gamma   90.00
#
_symmetry.space_group_name_H-M   'P 1'
#
loop_
_entity.id
_entity.type
_entity.pdbx_description
1 polymer ?
#
loop_
_entity_poly.entity_id
_entity_poly.type
_entity_poly.pdbx_seq_one_letter_code
_entity_poly.pdbx_strand_id
1 'polypeptide(L)' 'MAMVMTNLKISQNKVQLRMAELCMNPYDLCSKAGISYASYRRIMKAGGCKIATLGKLAQALEVKVTEIIED' A
#
# COMPACT_ATOMS: atom_id res chain seq x y z
N MET A 1 18.14 -18.54 5.28
CA MET A 1 17.59 -18.25 5.02
C MET A 1 17.10 -17.79 4.35
N ALA A 2 17.29 -17.81 4.05
CA ALA A 2 16.74 -17.20 3.32
C ALA A 2 15.59 -16.92 3.37
N MET A 3 15.23 -16.61 3.71
CA MET A 3 14.12 -16.24 3.70
C MET A 3 13.83 -15.36 2.76
N VAL A 4 13.34 -15.55 1.95
CA VAL A 4 12.99 -14.61 0.98
C VAL A 4 11.72 -13.94 1.34
N MET A 5 11.80 -12.66 1.44
CA MET A 5 10.62 -11.93 1.73
C MET A 5 10.18 -11.20 0.50
N THR A 6 9.42 -11.85 -0.30
CA THR A 6 8.93 -11.24 -1.52
C THR A 6 7.70 -10.40 -1.30
N ASN A 7 6.94 -10.69 -0.23
CA ASN A 7 5.72 -9.96 0.08
C ASN A 7 5.74 -9.50 1.52
N LEU A 8 5.27 -8.29 1.73
CA LEU A 8 5.10 -7.74 3.05
C LEU A 8 3.60 -7.56 3.30
N LYS A 9 3.19 -7.74 4.53
CA LYS A 9 1.79 -7.57 4.86
C LYS A 9 1.47 -6.10 5.02
N ILE A 10 0.48 -5.65 4.26
CA ILE A 10 0.07 -4.25 4.31
C ILE A 10 -0.98 -4.07 5.39
N SER A 11 -0.90 -2.95 6.08
CA SER A 11 -1.90 -2.62 7.09
C SER A 11 -2.97 -1.75 6.44
N GLN A 12 -4.13 -2.32 6.25
CA GLN A 12 -5.25 -1.61 5.65
C GLN A 12 -5.61 -0.38 6.47
N ASN A 13 -5.59 -0.53 7.79
CA ASN A 13 -5.89 0.58 8.69
C ASN A 13 -4.91 1.74 8.51
N LYS A 14 -3.62 1.45 8.49
CA LYS A 14 -2.61 2.49 8.35
C LYS A 14 -2.73 3.20 7.01
N VAL A 15 -3.03 2.43 5.96
CA VAL A 15 -3.23 3.01 4.63
C VAL A 15 -4.45 3.93 4.64
N GLN A 16 -5.55 3.46 5.22
CA GLN A 16 -6.77 4.26 5.26
C GLN A 16 -6.61 5.51 6.10
N LEU A 17 -5.93 5.39 7.24
CA LEU A 17 -5.67 6.55 8.09
C LEU A 17 -4.84 7.59 7.36
N ARG A 18 -3.83 7.14 6.63
CA ARG A 18 -2.99 8.08 5.89
C ARG A 18 -3.74 8.74 4.75
N MET A 19 -4.61 7.97 4.06
CA MET A 19 -5.46 8.57 3.03
C MET A 19 -6.35 9.65 3.62
N ALA A 20 -6.89 9.39 4.80
CA ALA A 20 -7.74 10.39 5.45
C ALA A 20 -6.95 11.66 5.78
N GLU A 21 -5.71 11.48 6.24
CA GLU A 21 -4.84 12.63 6.54
C GLU A 21 -4.56 13.47 5.30
N LEU A 22 -4.47 12.83 4.15
CA LEU A 22 -4.19 13.51 2.89
C LEU A 22 -5.46 13.89 2.13
N CYS A 23 -6.61 13.64 2.71
CA CYS A 23 -7.92 13.93 2.09
C CYS A 23 -8.04 13.26 0.72
N MET A 24 -7.58 12.00 0.62
CA MET A 24 -7.59 11.28 -0.64
C MET A 24 -8.49 10.06 -0.53
N ASN A 25 -9.11 9.69 -1.65
CA ASN A 25 -9.91 8.47 -1.71
C ASN A 25 -9.08 7.38 -2.43
N PRO A 26 -9.57 6.13 -2.46
CA PRO A 26 -8.79 5.05 -3.10
C PRO A 26 -8.47 5.30 -4.57
N TYR A 27 -9.34 5.99 -5.29
CA TYR A 27 -9.08 6.29 -6.71
C TYR A 27 -7.93 7.27 -6.85
N ASP A 28 -7.89 8.27 -5.97
CA ASP A 28 -6.78 9.23 -5.94
C ASP A 28 -5.46 8.51 -5.65
N LEU A 29 -5.50 7.61 -4.68
CA LEU A 29 -4.31 6.84 -4.33
C LEU A 29 -3.83 6.01 -5.50
N CYS A 30 -4.74 5.30 -6.16
CA CYS A 30 -4.40 4.47 -7.30
C CYS A 30 -3.78 5.28 -8.44
N SER A 31 -4.38 6.44 -8.73
CA SER A 31 -3.87 7.32 -9.76
C SER A 31 -2.46 7.78 -9.43
N LYS A 32 -2.25 8.18 -8.20
CA LYS A 32 -0.96 8.69 -7.77
C LYS A 32 0.10 7.59 -7.72
N ALA A 33 -0.30 6.39 -7.33
CA ALA A 33 0.61 5.26 -7.26
C ALA A 33 0.86 4.61 -8.62
N GLY A 34 0.03 4.91 -9.60
CA GLY A 34 0.17 4.32 -10.93
C GLY A 34 -0.28 2.88 -10.99
N ILE A 35 -1.30 2.52 -10.19
CA ILE A 35 -1.87 1.17 -10.22
C ILE A 35 -3.36 1.27 -10.51
N SER A 36 -3.93 0.16 -10.96
CA SER A 36 -5.36 0.12 -11.22
C SER A 36 -6.14 -0.06 -9.93
N TYR A 37 -7.39 0.38 -9.93
CA TYR A 37 -8.25 0.19 -8.77
C TYR A 37 -8.46 -1.29 -8.50
N ALA A 38 -8.53 -2.11 -9.54
CA ALA A 38 -8.68 -3.55 -9.39
C ALA A 38 -7.47 -4.14 -8.65
N SER A 39 -6.27 -3.68 -8.98
CA SER A 39 -5.06 -4.11 -8.29
C SER A 39 -5.08 -3.70 -6.83
N TYR A 40 -5.50 -2.47 -6.56
CA TYR A 40 -5.62 -1.96 -5.20
C TYR A 40 -6.57 -2.85 -4.38
N ARG A 41 -7.72 -3.17 -4.92
CA ARG A 41 -8.71 -4.00 -4.22
C ARG A 41 -8.15 -5.39 -3.94
N ARG A 42 -7.43 -5.95 -4.90
CA ARG A 42 -6.82 -7.26 -4.73
C ARG A 42 -5.78 -7.24 -3.62
N ILE A 43 -4.96 -6.18 -3.59
CA ILE A 43 -3.94 -6.02 -2.57
C ILE A 43 -4.57 -5.92 -1.18
N MET A 44 -5.61 -5.12 -1.05
CA MET A 44 -6.27 -4.96 0.24
C MET A 44 -6.93 -6.25 0.70
N LYS A 45 -7.51 -7.00 -0.23
CA LYS A 45 -8.15 -8.26 0.09
C LYS A 45 -7.12 -9.33 0.47
N ALA A 46 -6.01 -9.37 -0.25
CA ALA A 46 -4.96 -10.35 0.01
C ALA A 46 -4.14 -10.01 1.24
N GLY A 47 -4.09 -8.74 1.60
CA GLY A 47 -3.31 -8.30 2.75
C GLY A 47 -1.85 -8.11 2.47
N GLY A 48 -1.44 -8.11 1.19
CA GLY A 48 -0.04 -7.92 0.86
C GLY A 48 0.16 -7.74 -0.63
N CYS A 49 1.36 -7.35 -1.00
CA CYS A 49 1.69 -7.13 -2.40
C CYS A 49 3.20 -7.21 -2.58
N LYS A 50 3.63 -7.13 -3.82
CA LYS A 50 5.04 -7.15 -4.14
C LYS A 50 5.72 -5.91 -3.58
N ILE A 51 7.01 -6.05 -3.31
CA ILE A 51 7.80 -4.95 -2.75
C ILE A 51 7.70 -3.70 -3.61
N ALA A 52 7.79 -3.86 -4.92
CA ALA A 52 7.73 -2.71 -5.83
C ALA A 52 6.39 -1.98 -5.73
N THR A 53 5.30 -2.73 -5.65
CA THR A 53 3.97 -2.15 -5.54
C THR A 53 3.79 -1.45 -4.19
N LEU A 54 4.31 -2.07 -3.15
CA LEU A 54 4.26 -1.48 -1.81
C LEU A 54 5.00 -0.15 -1.78
N GLY A 55 6.15 -0.08 -2.45
CA GLY A 55 6.90 1.16 -2.56
C GLY A 55 6.11 2.25 -3.28
N LYS A 56 5.40 1.87 -4.34
CA LYS A 56 4.56 2.84 -5.06
C LYS A 56 3.45 3.40 -4.18
N LEU A 57 2.83 2.53 -3.39
CA LEU A 57 1.78 2.96 -2.49
C LEU A 57 2.31 3.89 -1.40
N ALA A 58 3.45 3.52 -0.81
CA ALA A 58 4.06 4.36 0.22
C ALA A 58 4.44 5.72 -0.33
N GLN A 59 5.01 5.74 -1.53
CA GLN A 59 5.41 6.99 -2.15
C GLN A 59 4.19 7.87 -2.44
N ALA A 60 3.10 7.26 -2.92
CA ALA A 60 1.88 8.00 -3.19
C ALA A 60 1.27 8.56 -1.91
N LEU A 61 1.46 7.86 -0.79
CA LEU A 61 0.96 8.29 0.50
C LEU A 61 1.95 9.19 1.24
N GLU A 62 3.12 9.43 0.63
CA GLU A 62 4.15 10.31 1.19
C GLU A 62 4.62 9.82 2.57
N VAL A 63 4.78 8.52 2.70
CA VAL A 63 5.26 7.90 3.93
C VAL A 63 6.32 6.86 3.60
N LYS A 64 6.98 6.38 4.64
CA LYS A 64 7.90 5.26 4.49
C LYS A 64 7.09 3.97 4.46
N VAL A 65 7.66 2.96 3.80
CA VAL A 65 7.00 1.66 3.72
C VAL A 65 6.66 1.12 5.10
N THR A 66 7.55 1.34 6.06
CA THR A 66 7.33 0.85 7.43
C THR A 66 6.08 1.43 8.07
N GLU A 67 5.59 2.53 7.55
CA GLU A 67 4.41 3.20 8.13
C GLU A 67 3.09 2.65 7.62
N ILE A 68 3.14 1.75 6.63
CA ILE A 68 1.91 1.18 6.08
C ILE A 68 1.90 -0.35 6.10
N ILE A 69 2.87 -0.97 6.74
CA ILE A 69 2.89 -2.43 6.86
C ILE A 69 2.53 -2.83 8.28
N GLU A 70 2.07 -4.07 8.40
CA GLU A 70 1.75 -4.63 9.71
C GLU A 70 3.03 -4.97 10.44
N ASP A 71 2.98 -4.81 11.73
CA ASP A 71 4.12 -5.13 12.59
C ASP A 71 4.32 -6.63 12.78
#